data_bd0f7df2a2ccf881d830f54e6c63adfb
#
_entry.id   bd0f7df2a2ccf881d830f54e6c63adfb
#
_cell.length_a   1.000
_cell.length_b   1.000
_cell.length_c   1.000
_cell.angle_alpha   90.00
_cell.angle_beta   90.00
_cell.angle_gamma   90.00
#
_symmetry.space_group_name_H-M   'P 1'
#
loop_
_entity.id
_entity.type
_entity.pdbx_description
1 polymer ?
#
loop_
_entity_poly.entity_id
_entity_poly.type
_entity_poly.pdbx_seq_one_letter_code
_entity_poly.pdbx_strand_id
1 'polypeptide(L)'
;MTSKFTDLAIDCADPSGLARFWCSVLGYEVQDEDGGVVTIGSPMVPEGKNHPGPVPPTLTFAHVPEGKTVKNRLHLDVNPTDREQDEEVRRLLGLGARHADVGQTGDVSWVVLADPEGNEFCVLAARRP
;
A
#
# COMPACT_ATOMS: atom_id res chain seq x y z
N MET A 1 -0.94 -13.11 26.26
CA MET A 1 -0.03 -12.05 25.74
C MET A 1 -0.03 -12.09 24.22
N THR A 2 0.00 -10.91 23.62
CA THR A 2 -0.06 -10.77 22.17
C THR A 2 0.98 -9.76 21.69
N SER A 3 1.19 -9.71 20.38
CA SER A 3 1.95 -8.63 19.75
C SER A 3 0.98 -7.72 19.01
N LYS A 4 1.38 -6.48 18.82
CA LYS A 4 0.62 -5.50 18.04
C LYS A 4 1.29 -5.33 16.68
N PHE A 5 0.52 -5.41 15.60
CA PHE A 5 1.01 -5.08 14.26
C PHE A 5 1.00 -3.56 14.10
N THR A 6 2.17 -2.93 14.10
CA THR A 6 2.26 -1.46 14.12
C THR A 6 2.68 -0.87 12.78
N ASP A 7 3.48 -1.57 12.00
CA ASP A 7 4.09 -1.00 10.81
C ASP A 7 4.42 -2.09 9.79
N LEU A 8 4.25 -1.77 8.51
CA LEU A 8 4.75 -2.58 7.41
C LEU A 8 5.86 -1.79 6.72
N ALA A 9 7.06 -2.33 6.70
CA ALA A 9 8.19 -1.70 6.03
C ALA A 9 8.31 -2.22 4.60
N ILE A 10 8.48 -1.30 3.66
CA ILE A 10 8.63 -1.59 2.23
C ILE A 10 9.96 -1.01 1.77
N ASP A 11 10.87 -1.88 1.38
CA ASP A 11 12.14 -1.49 0.80
C ASP A 11 11.91 -1.03 -0.65
N CYS A 12 12.59 0.05 -1.05
CA CYS A 12 12.30 0.65 -2.35
C CYS A 12 13.48 1.49 -2.86
N ALA A 13 13.39 1.93 -4.10
CA ALA A 13 14.38 2.80 -4.71
C ALA A 13 14.09 4.28 -4.42
N ASP A 14 12.81 4.67 -4.39
CA ASP A 14 12.36 6.06 -4.21
C ASP A 14 11.33 6.15 -3.09
N PRO A 15 11.77 6.24 -1.82
CA PRO A 15 10.85 6.29 -0.69
C PRO A 15 9.81 7.40 -0.77
N SER A 16 10.20 8.62 -1.14
CA SER A 16 9.27 9.74 -1.22
C SER A 16 8.23 9.54 -2.31
N GLY A 17 8.65 9.05 -3.48
CA GLY A 17 7.73 8.80 -4.60
C GLY A 17 6.75 7.67 -4.29
N LEU A 18 7.25 6.59 -3.72
CA LEU A 18 6.40 5.45 -3.37
C LEU A 18 5.44 5.81 -2.23
N ALA A 19 5.91 6.59 -1.25
CA ALA A 19 5.06 7.10 -0.17
C ALA A 19 3.90 7.95 -0.71
N ARG A 20 4.18 8.82 -1.69
CA ARG A 20 3.12 9.65 -2.30
C ARG A 20 2.05 8.78 -2.97
N PHE A 21 2.46 7.75 -3.68
CA PHE A 21 1.52 6.82 -4.30
C PHE A 21 0.60 6.19 -3.24
N TRP A 22 1.19 5.59 -2.20
CA TRP A 22 0.41 4.90 -1.19
C TRP A 22 -0.42 5.83 -0.31
N CYS A 23 0.03 7.08 -0.08
CA CYS A 23 -0.81 8.10 0.55
C CYS A 23 -2.08 8.34 -0.28
N SER A 24 -1.94 8.44 -1.59
CA SER A 24 -3.09 8.66 -2.49
C SER A 24 -4.01 7.44 -2.56
N VAL A 25 -3.44 6.23 -2.49
CA VAL A 25 -4.25 5.00 -2.49
C VAL A 25 -5.08 4.89 -1.21
N LEU A 26 -4.46 5.10 -0.05
CA LEU A 26 -5.04 4.78 1.26
C LEU A 26 -5.68 5.97 1.96
N GLY A 27 -5.49 7.19 1.45
CA GLY A 27 -5.88 8.39 2.20
C GLY A 27 -5.00 8.60 3.42
N TYR A 28 -3.76 8.12 3.35
CA TYR A 28 -2.75 8.32 4.40
C TYR A 28 -2.01 9.63 4.17
N GLU A 29 -1.30 10.07 5.21
CA GLU A 29 -0.44 11.24 5.15
C GLU A 29 0.96 10.90 5.67
N VAL A 30 1.95 11.70 5.30
CA VAL A 30 3.31 11.55 5.82
C VAL A 30 3.31 11.95 7.28
N GLN A 31 3.78 11.05 8.15
CA GLN A 31 3.87 11.28 9.59
C GLN A 31 5.28 11.50 10.08
N ASP A 32 6.27 10.99 9.35
CA ASP A 32 7.68 11.17 9.69
C ASP A 32 8.53 11.02 8.43
N GLU A 33 9.62 11.77 8.36
CA GLU A 33 10.59 11.70 7.27
C GLU A 33 11.95 12.05 7.84
N ASP A 34 12.85 11.07 7.86
CA ASP A 34 14.18 11.22 8.44
C ASP A 34 15.19 10.33 7.69
N GLY A 35 16.25 10.96 7.18
CA GLY A 35 17.33 10.22 6.53
C GLY A 35 16.91 9.41 5.30
N GLY A 36 15.90 9.87 4.57
CA GLY A 36 15.39 9.16 3.41
C GLY A 36 14.43 8.02 3.74
N VAL A 37 14.04 7.89 5.00
CA VAL A 37 13.02 6.94 5.43
C VAL A 37 11.73 7.72 5.65
N VAL A 38 10.64 7.29 5.00
CA VAL A 38 9.35 7.98 5.05
C VAL A 38 8.32 7.05 5.68
N THR A 39 7.64 7.52 6.73
CA THR A 39 6.54 6.79 7.36
C THR A 39 5.23 7.52 7.07
N ILE A 40 4.23 6.77 6.62
CA ILE A 40 2.89 7.28 6.37
C ILE A 40 1.87 6.56 7.25
N GLY A 41 0.77 7.23 7.55
CA GLY A 41 -0.30 6.66 8.35
C GLY A 41 -1.60 7.40 8.19
N SER A 42 -2.64 6.89 8.83
CA SER A 42 -3.97 7.48 8.78
C SER A 42 -3.99 8.85 9.45
N PRO A 43 -4.59 9.88 8.83
CA PRO A 43 -4.75 11.19 9.46
C PRO A 43 -5.65 11.14 10.71
N MET A 44 -6.46 10.08 10.86
CA MET A 44 -7.27 9.87 12.06
C MET A 44 -6.42 9.40 13.25
N VAL A 45 -5.17 9.01 13.02
CA VAL A 45 -4.26 8.49 14.04
C VAL A 45 -2.92 9.22 13.90
N PRO A 46 -2.86 10.51 14.27
CA PRO A 46 -1.63 11.29 14.10
C PRO A 46 -0.44 10.75 14.90
N GLU A 47 -0.69 10.03 15.99
CA GLU A 47 0.36 9.38 16.77
C GLU A 47 1.02 8.22 16.02
N GLY A 48 0.39 7.74 14.93
CA GLY A 48 0.91 6.62 14.15
C GLY A 48 1.04 5.37 14.98
N LYS A 49 2.17 4.70 14.87
CA LYS A 49 2.41 3.45 15.61
C LYS A 49 2.53 3.60 17.11
N ASN A 50 2.60 4.82 17.63
CA ASN A 50 2.63 5.08 19.07
C ASN A 50 1.25 5.09 19.71
N HIS A 51 0.18 5.01 18.91
CA HIS A 51 -1.19 4.99 19.42
C HIS A 51 -1.40 3.75 20.29
N PRO A 52 -2.02 3.88 21.47
CA PRO A 52 -2.12 2.75 22.41
C PRO A 52 -3.12 1.67 22.00
N GLY A 53 -4.10 1.99 21.17
CA GLY A 53 -5.14 1.05 20.77
C GLY A 53 -4.85 0.33 19.45
N PRO A 54 -5.72 -0.60 19.06
CA PRO A 54 -5.66 -1.21 17.73
C PRO A 54 -6.10 -0.17 16.69
N VAL A 55 -5.20 0.13 15.76
CA VAL A 55 -5.41 1.09 14.68
C VAL A 55 -4.79 0.54 13.40
N PRO A 56 -5.18 1.07 12.21
CA PRO A 56 -4.52 0.66 10.98
C PRO A 56 -3.00 0.87 11.09
N PRO A 57 -2.19 -0.10 10.64
CA PRO A 57 -0.74 0.05 10.72
C PRO A 57 -0.25 1.17 9.82
N THR A 58 0.89 1.76 10.20
CA THR A 58 1.63 2.67 9.34
C THR A 58 2.37 1.89 8.26
N LEU A 59 2.80 2.57 7.21
CA LEU A 59 3.74 2.04 6.23
C LEU A 59 5.01 2.86 6.28
N THR A 60 6.16 2.19 6.23
CA THR A 60 7.47 2.85 6.23
C THR A 60 8.22 2.46 4.96
N PHE A 61 8.71 3.46 4.23
CA PHE A 61 9.44 3.26 2.98
C PHE A 61 10.90 3.59 3.21
N ALA A 62 11.78 2.63 2.95
CA ALA A 62 13.21 2.76 3.18
C ALA A 62 13.99 2.43 1.92
N HIS A 63 15.02 3.22 1.62
CA HIS A 63 15.83 3.01 0.44
C HIS A 63 16.71 1.77 0.58
N VAL A 64 16.72 0.92 -0.46
CA VAL A 64 17.66 -0.16 -0.62
C VAL A 64 18.24 -0.10 -2.05
N PRO A 65 19.50 -0.54 -2.25
CA PRO A 65 20.12 -0.46 -3.58
C PRO A 65 19.59 -1.51 -4.57
N GLU A 66 19.16 -2.67 -4.07
CA GLU A 66 18.66 -3.74 -4.93
C GLU A 66 17.20 -3.51 -5.34
N GLY A 67 16.93 -3.72 -6.65
CA GLY A 67 15.58 -3.66 -7.17
C GLY A 67 14.79 -4.95 -6.90
N LYS A 68 13.48 -4.87 -7.07
CA LYS A 68 12.61 -6.02 -6.99
C LYS A 68 12.73 -6.86 -8.27
N THR A 69 13.07 -8.15 -8.14
CA THR A 69 13.27 -9.06 -9.28
C THR A 69 12.31 -10.24 -9.29
N VAL A 70 11.71 -10.58 -8.16
CA VAL A 70 10.78 -11.70 -8.05
C VAL A 70 9.46 -11.23 -7.46
N LYS A 71 8.40 -12.02 -7.67
CA LYS A 71 7.09 -11.74 -7.09
C LYS A 71 7.18 -11.66 -5.57
N ASN A 72 6.51 -10.67 -4.97
CA ASN A 72 6.38 -10.55 -3.52
C ASN A 72 5.61 -11.75 -2.96
N ARG A 73 6.04 -12.23 -1.82
CA ARG A 73 5.32 -13.30 -1.10
C ARG A 73 4.21 -12.74 -0.21
N LEU A 74 4.32 -11.47 0.17
CA LEU A 74 3.28 -10.74 0.89
C LEU A 74 2.76 -9.63 -0.02
N HIS A 75 1.47 -9.41 0.01
CA HIS A 75 0.85 -8.32 -0.75
C HIS A 75 -0.27 -7.69 0.06
N LEU A 76 -0.49 -6.40 -0.16
CA LEU A 76 -1.62 -5.71 0.44
C LEU A 76 -2.89 -6.04 -0.35
N ASP A 77 -3.98 -6.23 0.35
CA ASP A 77 -5.31 -6.26 -0.24
C ASP A 77 -6.02 -4.98 0.17
N VAL A 78 -6.54 -4.25 -0.82
CA VAL A 78 -7.29 -3.02 -0.57
C VAL A 78 -8.71 -3.16 -1.11
N ASN A 79 -9.65 -2.50 -0.46
CA ASN A 79 -11.05 -2.46 -0.89
C ASN A 79 -11.40 -1.06 -1.33
N PRO A 80 -12.21 -0.90 -2.38
CA PRO A 80 -12.82 0.40 -2.66
C PRO A 80 -13.66 0.86 -1.47
N THR A 81 -13.69 2.17 -1.22
CA THR A 81 -14.48 2.72 -0.11
C THR A 81 -15.75 3.42 -0.60
N ASP A 82 -15.68 4.15 -1.71
CA ASP A 82 -16.75 5.04 -2.17
C ASP A 82 -17.15 4.82 -3.64
N ARG A 83 -16.61 3.79 -4.28
CA ARG A 83 -16.87 3.50 -5.70
C ARG A 83 -16.78 2.01 -5.96
N GLU A 84 -17.16 1.60 -7.17
CA GLU A 84 -17.04 0.20 -7.57
C GLU A 84 -15.59 -0.17 -7.89
N GLN A 85 -15.30 -1.46 -7.90
CA GLN A 85 -13.94 -1.98 -8.09
C GLN A 85 -13.30 -1.47 -9.39
N ASP A 86 -14.02 -1.48 -10.50
CA ASP A 86 -13.47 -1.08 -11.78
C ASP A 86 -13.13 0.41 -11.83
N GLU A 87 -13.92 1.24 -11.16
CA GLU A 87 -13.63 2.67 -11.03
C GLU A 87 -12.40 2.91 -10.16
N GLU A 88 -12.27 2.15 -9.07
CA GLU A 88 -11.09 2.24 -8.21
C GLU A 88 -9.83 1.78 -8.95
N VAL A 89 -9.91 0.70 -9.71
CA VAL A 89 -8.78 0.25 -10.53
C VAL A 89 -8.34 1.36 -11.50
N ARG A 90 -9.30 2.02 -12.17
CA ARG A 90 -8.96 3.13 -13.07
C ARG A 90 -8.29 4.28 -12.33
N ARG A 91 -8.76 4.61 -11.12
CA ARG A 91 -8.13 5.64 -10.29
C ARG A 91 -6.68 5.28 -9.96
N LEU A 92 -6.43 4.04 -9.54
CA LEU A 92 -5.09 3.58 -9.17
C LEU A 92 -4.14 3.55 -10.36
N LEU A 93 -4.63 3.13 -11.54
CA LEU A 93 -3.83 3.19 -12.76
C LEU A 93 -3.42 4.62 -13.10
N GLY A 94 -4.34 5.58 -12.89
CA GLY A 94 -4.03 7.01 -13.08
C GLY A 94 -3.01 7.54 -12.09
N LEU A 95 -2.85 6.91 -10.92
CA LEU A 95 -1.85 7.29 -9.92
C LEU A 95 -0.47 6.69 -10.20
N GLY A 96 -0.36 5.75 -11.12
CA GLY A 96 0.92 5.13 -11.48
C GLY A 96 0.99 3.62 -11.25
N ALA A 97 -0.10 2.98 -10.82
CA ALA A 97 -0.16 1.52 -10.75
C ALA A 97 -0.23 0.93 -12.15
N ARG A 98 0.11 -0.35 -12.27
CA ARG A 98 0.02 -1.09 -13.53
C ARG A 98 -0.65 -2.43 -13.26
N HIS A 99 -1.28 -3.00 -14.28
CA HIS A 99 -1.77 -4.37 -14.20
C HIS A 99 -0.59 -5.33 -14.01
N ALA A 100 -0.79 -6.38 -13.21
CA ALA A 100 0.22 -7.40 -12.97
C ALA A 100 -0.37 -8.78 -13.20
N ASP A 101 0.42 -9.66 -13.83
CA ASP A 101 0.07 -11.05 -14.03
C ASP A 101 0.93 -11.89 -13.07
N VAL A 102 0.27 -12.56 -12.14
CA VAL A 102 0.92 -13.45 -11.16
C VAL A 102 0.42 -14.89 -11.34
N GLY A 103 -0.15 -15.21 -12.51
CA GLY A 103 -0.70 -16.52 -12.79
C GLY A 103 -2.14 -16.72 -12.35
N GLN A 104 -2.83 -15.63 -11.97
CA GLN A 104 -4.24 -15.71 -11.58
C GLN A 104 -5.11 -16.08 -12.80
N THR A 105 -6.18 -16.83 -12.55
CA THR A 105 -7.17 -17.15 -13.58
C THR A 105 -8.13 -15.99 -13.79
N GLY A 106 -8.84 -15.96 -14.93
CA GLY A 106 -9.78 -14.88 -15.24
C GLY A 106 -11.07 -14.91 -14.43
N ASP A 107 -11.29 -15.94 -13.62
CA ASP A 107 -12.51 -16.12 -12.83
C ASP A 107 -12.40 -15.65 -11.38
N VAL A 108 -11.25 -15.11 -10.98
CA VAL A 108 -11.09 -14.54 -9.64
C VAL A 108 -11.78 -13.18 -9.53
N SER A 109 -12.24 -12.83 -8.33
CA SER A 109 -12.97 -11.58 -8.10
C SER A 109 -12.05 -10.38 -7.84
N TRP A 110 -10.80 -10.62 -7.46
CA TRP A 110 -9.84 -9.53 -7.20
C TRP A 110 -9.07 -9.17 -8.46
N VAL A 111 -8.54 -7.95 -8.48
CA VAL A 111 -7.68 -7.45 -9.57
C VAL A 111 -6.28 -7.25 -9.01
N VAL A 112 -5.27 -7.82 -9.68
CA VAL A 112 -3.88 -7.70 -9.27
C VAL A 112 -3.25 -6.52 -10.01
N LEU A 113 -2.69 -5.59 -9.24
CA LEU A 113 -1.94 -4.45 -9.75
C LEU A 113 -0.52 -4.48 -9.18
N ALA A 114 0.35 -3.67 -9.74
CA ALA A 114 1.67 -3.38 -9.19
C ALA A 114 1.78 -1.89 -8.91
N ASP A 115 2.42 -1.54 -7.80
CA ASP A 115 2.71 -0.14 -7.50
C ASP A 115 3.83 0.38 -8.41
N PRO A 116 4.19 1.67 -8.35
CA PRO A 116 5.21 2.22 -9.24
C PRO A 116 6.58 1.55 -9.18
N GLU A 117 6.87 0.80 -8.12
CA GLU A 117 8.13 0.05 -7.99
C GLU A 117 7.93 -1.45 -8.21
N GLY A 118 6.77 -1.86 -8.68
CA GLY A 118 6.51 -3.25 -9.06
C GLY A 118 5.99 -4.14 -7.93
N ASN A 119 5.67 -3.59 -6.75
CA ASN A 119 5.11 -4.39 -5.67
C ASN A 119 3.66 -4.76 -5.99
N GLU A 120 3.38 -6.05 -6.06
CA GLU A 120 2.05 -6.55 -6.34
C GLU A 120 1.11 -6.31 -5.17
N PHE A 121 -0.10 -5.89 -5.47
CA PHE A 121 -1.18 -5.76 -4.50
C PHE A 121 -2.51 -6.06 -5.19
N CYS A 122 -3.55 -6.32 -4.40
CA CYS A 122 -4.84 -6.72 -4.93
C CYS A 122 -5.91 -5.68 -4.58
N VAL A 123 -6.78 -5.39 -5.55
CA VAL A 123 -8.00 -4.62 -5.32
C VAL A 123 -9.14 -5.61 -5.22
N LEU A 124 -9.73 -5.71 -4.04
CA LEU A 124 -10.82 -6.65 -3.77
C LEU A 124 -12.15 -6.10 -4.30
N ALA A 125 -13.11 -6.99 -4.49
CA ALA A 125 -14.36 -6.64 -5.14
C ALA A 125 -15.30 -5.83 -4.21
N ALA A 126 -15.37 -6.20 -2.94
CA ALA A 126 -16.35 -5.63 -2.02
C ALA A 126 -15.98 -4.20 -1.62
N ARG A 127 -16.97 -3.30 -1.71
CA ARG A 127 -16.82 -1.95 -1.18
C ARG A 127 -16.87 -1.98 0.35
N ARG A 128 -15.93 -1.28 1.00
CA ARG A 128 -15.82 -1.20 2.46
C ARG A 128 -15.65 0.26 2.87
N PRO A 129 -16.73 0.99 3.06
CA PRO A 129 -16.70 2.41 3.45
C PRO A 129 -15.97 2.70 4.76
#